data_629a50afb55df1fb0b7ac7b4c6710685
#
_entry.id   629a50afb55df1fb0b7ac7b4c6710685
#
_cell.length_a   1.000
_cell.length_b   1.000
_cell.length_c   1.000
_cell.angle_alpha   90.00
_cell.angle_beta   90.00
_cell.angle_gamma   90.00
#
_symmetry.space_group_name_H-M   'P 1'
#
loop_
_entity.id
_entity.type
_entity.pdbx_description
1 polymer ?
#
loop_
_entity_poly.entity_id
_entity_poly.type
_entity_poly.pdbx_seq_one_letter_code
_entity_poly.pdbx_strand_id
1 'polypeptide(L)'
;MKLMRISFLLGVVAAGCATGSAAPSSAGPSEGKQDDGWISLYNGKDLTGWGYLKNGKVEEPFDGKTEASDGRYSAKPDMIVVNPGKGIAQLWTVRQFPKDFELRLEFKAAVNADSGLFVRKPQLQVRDYLVAGPYKKLQKYKPQEWNEIVVVVKGQVAHCTCNGEVLEEALKLPETGGIGLEADRAEMDYRNIRVKEAP
;
A
#
# COMPACT_ATOMS: atom_id res chain seq x y z
N MET A 1 30.25 -77.40 0.89
CA MET A 1 29.54 -78.65 0.60
C MET A 1 28.14 -78.32 0.12
N LYS A 2 27.82 -78.77 -1.10
CA LYS A 2 26.49 -78.77 -1.83
C LYS A 2 25.83 -77.42 -2.18
N LEU A 3 25.99 -77.14 -3.40
CA LEU A 3 25.14 -76.94 -4.58
C LEU A 3 23.68 -77.26 -4.36
N MET A 4 22.80 -76.33 -4.78
CA MET A 4 21.64 -76.69 -5.62
C MET A 4 21.16 -75.49 -6.45
N ARG A 5 21.29 -75.68 -7.77
CA ARG A 5 20.70 -74.85 -8.82
C ARG A 5 19.20 -75.20 -8.97
N ILE A 6 18.29 -74.26 -9.20
CA ILE A 6 17.15 -74.50 -10.00
C ILE A 6 16.89 -73.24 -10.86
N SER A 7 16.92 -73.46 -12.17
CA SER A 7 16.48 -72.55 -13.24
C SER A 7 14.99 -72.77 -13.49
N PHE A 8 14.28 -71.73 -13.91
CA PHE A 8 13.11 -71.71 -14.79
C PHE A 8 12.50 -70.31 -14.71
N LEU A 9 11.98 -69.66 -15.64
CA LEU A 9 11.79 -69.72 -17.10
C LEU A 9 11.34 -68.32 -17.58
N LEU A 10 11.61 -68.00 -18.81
CA LEU A 10 11.25 -66.77 -19.54
C LEU A 10 9.75 -66.42 -19.42
N GLY A 11 9.48 -65.10 -19.30
CA GLY A 11 8.23 -64.48 -19.64
C GLY A 11 8.50 -63.08 -20.15
N VAL A 12 8.63 -62.92 -21.48
CA VAL A 12 8.67 -61.64 -22.16
C VAL A 12 7.25 -61.13 -22.30
N VAL A 13 6.95 -59.97 -21.68
CA VAL A 13 5.78 -59.19 -22.09
C VAL A 13 6.27 -57.78 -22.35
N ALA A 14 6.29 -57.40 -23.61
CA ALA A 14 6.47 -56.05 -24.06
C ALA A 14 5.15 -55.30 -23.88
N ALA A 15 5.22 -54.18 -23.18
CA ALA A 15 4.13 -53.20 -23.23
C ALA A 15 4.69 -51.78 -23.03
N GLY A 16 4.63 -51.05 -24.08
CA GLY A 16 4.31 -49.63 -24.22
C GLY A 16 5.05 -48.59 -23.36
N CYS A 17 6.09 -47.97 -23.93
CA CYS A 17 6.50 -46.63 -23.55
C CYS A 17 5.34 -45.63 -23.76
N ALA A 18 4.79 -45.13 -22.67
CA ALA A 18 4.05 -43.84 -22.67
C ALA A 18 4.95 -42.82 -21.99
N THR A 19 5.71 -42.09 -22.78
CA THR A 19 6.41 -40.89 -22.33
C THR A 19 5.36 -39.80 -22.10
N GLY A 20 4.84 -39.72 -20.89
CA GLY A 20 4.07 -38.61 -20.40
C GLY A 20 4.98 -37.41 -20.17
N SER A 21 5.15 -36.56 -21.18
CA SER A 21 5.73 -35.24 -21.03
C SER A 21 4.81 -34.41 -20.13
N ALA A 22 5.17 -34.25 -18.88
CA ALA A 22 4.54 -33.27 -18.01
C ALA A 22 4.93 -31.87 -18.51
N ALA A 23 4.00 -31.21 -19.19
CA ALA A 23 4.12 -29.80 -19.51
C ALA A 23 4.26 -28.99 -18.20
N PRO A 24 5.14 -27.97 -18.15
CA PRO A 24 5.17 -27.08 -17.00
C PRO A 24 3.83 -26.38 -16.89
N SER A 25 3.14 -26.54 -15.76
CA SER A 25 1.99 -25.77 -15.37
C SER A 25 2.42 -24.31 -15.33
N SER A 26 2.06 -23.54 -16.36
CA SER A 26 2.08 -22.10 -16.32
C SER A 26 1.02 -21.70 -15.28
N ALA A 27 1.47 -21.44 -14.05
CA ALA A 27 0.66 -20.68 -13.11
C ALA A 27 0.42 -19.32 -13.78
N GLY A 28 -0.74 -19.15 -14.38
CA GLY A 28 -1.25 -17.88 -14.86
C GLY A 28 -1.29 -16.92 -13.66
N PRO A 29 -1.20 -15.61 -13.91
CA PRO A 29 -1.37 -14.63 -12.85
C PRO A 29 -2.70 -14.94 -12.15
N SER A 30 -2.66 -15.01 -10.81
CA SER A 30 -3.85 -15.15 -9.99
C SER A 30 -4.86 -14.12 -10.47
N GLU A 31 -6.05 -14.57 -10.88
CA GLU A 31 -7.17 -13.67 -11.18
C GLU A 31 -7.42 -12.85 -9.93
N GLY A 32 -6.85 -11.63 -9.93
CA GLY A 32 -7.13 -10.63 -8.92
C GLY A 32 -8.62 -10.39 -8.95
N LYS A 33 -9.28 -10.44 -7.80
CA LYS A 33 -10.64 -9.94 -7.60
C LYS A 33 -10.79 -8.69 -8.45
N GLN A 34 -11.78 -8.67 -9.33
CA GLN A 34 -12.13 -7.51 -10.15
C GLN A 34 -12.46 -6.40 -9.16
N ASP A 35 -11.49 -5.52 -8.98
CA ASP A 35 -11.58 -4.41 -8.04
C ASP A 35 -12.37 -3.33 -8.77
N ASP A 36 -13.64 -3.11 -8.42
CA ASP A 36 -14.62 -2.21 -9.04
C ASP A 36 -14.07 -0.81 -9.42
N GLY A 37 -12.97 -0.75 -10.17
CA GLY A 37 -12.26 0.45 -10.60
C GLY A 37 -11.34 1.05 -9.54
N TRP A 38 -11.08 0.39 -8.43
CA TRP A 38 -10.08 0.78 -7.46
C TRP A 38 -8.66 0.43 -7.90
N ILE A 39 -7.73 1.35 -7.69
CA ILE A 39 -6.31 1.21 -7.99
C ILE A 39 -5.56 1.24 -6.67
N SER A 40 -4.88 0.16 -6.32
CA SER A 40 -4.00 0.14 -5.15
C SER A 40 -2.78 1.03 -5.42
N LEU A 41 -2.44 1.89 -4.47
CA LEU A 41 -1.23 2.72 -4.51
C LEU A 41 -0.05 2.06 -3.79
N TYR A 42 -0.28 0.94 -3.10
CA TYR A 42 0.76 0.14 -2.47
C TYR A 42 0.63 -1.31 -2.93
N ASN A 43 1.73 -1.91 -3.36
CA ASN A 43 1.76 -3.26 -3.95
C ASN A 43 1.89 -4.39 -2.92
N GLY A 44 1.95 -4.07 -1.62
CA GLY A 44 2.11 -5.04 -0.53
C GLY A 44 3.52 -5.60 -0.36
N LYS A 45 4.52 -5.10 -1.09
CA LYS A 45 5.88 -5.67 -1.11
C LYS A 45 6.99 -4.66 -0.86
N ASP A 46 6.96 -3.55 -1.60
CA ASP A 46 8.03 -2.56 -1.66
C ASP A 46 7.47 -1.16 -1.96
N LEU A 47 8.32 -0.16 -1.98
CA LEU A 47 7.96 1.23 -2.21
C LEU A 47 7.91 1.59 -3.70
N THR A 48 7.69 0.64 -4.61
CA THR A 48 7.51 0.91 -6.04
C THR A 48 6.40 1.92 -6.26
N GLY A 49 6.69 2.95 -7.06
CA GLY A 49 5.78 4.04 -7.36
C GLY A 49 5.76 5.16 -6.30
N TRP A 50 6.63 5.09 -5.30
CA TRP A 50 6.79 6.11 -4.26
C TRP A 50 8.23 6.64 -4.23
N GLY A 51 8.42 7.88 -3.76
CA GLY A 51 9.74 8.49 -3.58
C GLY A 51 9.65 9.86 -2.93
N TYR A 52 10.80 10.49 -2.74
CA TYR A 52 10.88 11.85 -2.21
C TYR A 52 10.78 12.89 -3.33
N LEU A 53 10.13 14.02 -3.01
CA LEU A 53 10.10 15.14 -3.95
C LEU A 53 11.47 15.81 -4.04
N LYS A 54 11.90 16.02 -5.28
CA LYS A 54 13.00 16.89 -5.66
C LYS A 54 12.50 17.82 -6.75
N ASN A 55 12.63 19.12 -6.54
CA ASN A 55 12.10 20.13 -7.48
C ASN A 55 10.59 19.97 -7.77
N GLY A 56 9.80 19.56 -6.77
CA GLY A 56 8.35 19.42 -6.88
C GLY A 56 7.84 18.15 -7.56
N LYS A 57 8.72 17.21 -7.89
CA LYS A 57 8.37 15.88 -8.46
C LYS A 57 9.22 14.77 -7.85
N VAL A 58 8.78 13.53 -7.97
CA VAL A 58 9.59 12.35 -7.63
C VAL A 58 10.53 12.08 -8.81
N GLU A 59 11.82 12.37 -8.65
CA GLU A 59 12.83 12.13 -9.68
C GLU A 59 13.46 10.74 -9.57
N GLU A 60 13.61 10.22 -8.35
CA GLU A 60 14.24 8.93 -8.05
C GLU A 60 13.28 8.10 -7.18
N PRO A 61 12.37 7.32 -7.79
CA PRO A 61 11.45 6.48 -7.05
C PRO A 61 12.19 5.33 -6.33
N PHE A 62 11.59 4.84 -5.26
CA PHE A 62 12.10 3.70 -4.48
C PHE A 62 11.65 2.35 -5.06
N ASP A 63 11.60 2.23 -6.38
CA ASP A 63 11.13 1.01 -7.04
C ASP A 63 11.96 -0.21 -6.62
N GLY A 64 11.27 -1.27 -6.17
CA GLY A 64 11.87 -2.50 -5.67
C GLY A 64 12.57 -2.39 -4.31
N LYS A 65 12.54 -1.21 -3.66
CA LYS A 65 13.15 -1.03 -2.33
C LYS A 65 12.10 -1.22 -1.24
N THR A 66 12.47 -1.93 -0.20
CA THR A 66 11.64 -2.15 0.99
C THR A 66 11.82 -1.05 2.04
N GLU A 67 12.74 -0.12 1.82
CA GLU A 67 13.04 0.98 2.74
C GLU A 67 13.43 2.23 1.97
N ALA A 68 12.98 3.40 2.44
CA ALA A 68 13.40 4.68 1.93
C ALA A 68 14.87 4.97 2.31
N SER A 69 15.55 5.84 1.56
CA SER A 69 17.00 6.10 1.68
C SER A 69 17.47 6.60 3.05
N ASP A 70 16.55 7.18 3.83
CA ASP A 70 16.82 7.71 5.19
C ASP A 70 16.20 6.84 6.29
N GLY A 71 15.62 5.67 5.94
CA GLY A 71 14.97 4.75 6.87
C GLY A 71 13.64 5.24 7.46
N ARG A 72 13.08 6.38 6.96
CA ARG A 72 11.84 6.95 7.51
C ARG A 72 10.59 6.20 7.08
N TYR A 73 10.65 5.43 6.00
CA TYR A 73 9.55 4.59 5.52
C TYR A 73 10.03 3.19 5.23
N SER A 74 9.28 2.21 5.71
CA SER A 74 9.51 0.79 5.44
C SER A 74 8.27 0.16 4.83
N ALA A 75 8.45 -0.60 3.78
CA ALA A 75 7.44 -1.47 3.22
C ALA A 75 7.36 -2.77 4.04
N LYS A 76 6.17 -3.12 4.49
CA LYS A 76 5.85 -4.37 5.17
C LYS A 76 4.73 -5.06 4.40
N PRO A 77 4.47 -6.36 4.60
CA PRO A 77 3.30 -6.99 4.02
C PRO A 77 2.03 -6.15 4.29
N ASP A 78 1.37 -5.74 3.20
CA ASP A 78 0.12 -4.97 3.19
C ASP A 78 0.15 -3.57 3.82
N MET A 79 1.29 -3.04 4.27
CA MET A 79 1.37 -1.70 4.88
C MET A 79 2.68 -0.98 4.61
N ILE A 80 2.62 0.35 4.62
CA ILE A 80 3.78 1.24 4.73
C ILE A 80 3.87 1.70 6.18
N VAL A 81 5.04 1.50 6.80
CA VAL A 81 5.34 1.95 8.16
C VAL A 81 6.16 3.22 8.10
N VAL A 82 5.71 4.24 8.80
CA VAL A 82 6.49 5.46 9.09
C VAL A 82 7.29 5.21 10.35
N ASN A 83 8.60 5.15 10.21
CA ASN A 83 9.51 4.92 11.32
C ASN A 83 9.82 6.22 12.08
N PRO A 84 9.97 6.18 13.40
CA PRO A 84 10.47 7.31 14.18
C PRO A 84 11.84 7.78 13.65
N GLY A 85 12.08 9.09 13.69
CA GLY A 85 13.35 9.64 13.21
C GLY A 85 13.45 11.14 13.46
N LYS A 86 14.52 11.75 12.95
CA LYS A 86 14.75 13.20 13.06
C LYS A 86 14.29 13.92 11.79
N GLY A 87 13.68 15.07 11.97
CA GLY A 87 13.18 15.89 10.88
C GLY A 87 11.90 15.34 10.25
N ILE A 88 11.33 16.13 9.37
CA ILE A 88 10.12 15.78 8.62
C ILE A 88 10.53 15.22 7.27
N ALA A 89 9.99 14.07 6.90
CA ALA A 89 10.12 13.51 5.57
C ALA A 89 8.73 13.32 4.94
N GLN A 90 8.64 13.37 3.63
CA GLN A 90 7.37 13.24 2.90
C GLN A 90 7.54 12.28 1.73
N LEU A 91 6.89 11.13 1.82
CA LEU A 91 6.87 10.10 0.78
C LEU A 91 5.71 10.37 -0.18
N TRP A 92 5.98 10.51 -1.46
CA TRP A 92 5.00 10.89 -2.48
C TRP A 92 4.86 9.84 -3.56
N THR A 93 3.63 9.70 -4.10
CA THR A 93 3.41 8.90 -5.30
C THR A 93 4.07 9.56 -6.53
N VAL A 94 4.67 8.72 -7.40
CA VAL A 94 5.08 9.15 -8.75
C VAL A 94 3.86 9.56 -9.57
N ARG A 95 2.77 8.80 -9.43
CA ARG A 95 1.49 9.07 -10.10
C ARG A 95 0.90 10.39 -9.63
N GLN A 96 0.37 11.15 -10.60
CA GLN A 96 -0.38 12.38 -10.39
C GLN A 96 -1.87 12.13 -10.65
N PHE A 97 -2.73 12.89 -9.98
CA PHE A 97 -4.18 12.73 -10.00
C PHE A 97 -4.86 14.01 -10.47
N PRO A 98 -4.98 14.25 -11.81
CA PRO A 98 -5.61 15.46 -12.36
C PRO A 98 -7.14 15.41 -12.38
N LYS A 99 -7.72 14.20 -12.33
CA LYS A 99 -9.18 13.98 -12.38
C LYS A 99 -9.79 14.00 -10.98
N ASP A 100 -11.12 14.03 -10.92
CA ASP A 100 -11.87 13.73 -9.70
C ASP A 100 -11.59 12.29 -9.26
N PHE A 101 -11.50 12.06 -7.97
CA PHE A 101 -11.25 10.74 -7.42
C PHE A 101 -11.77 10.60 -5.99
N GLU A 102 -11.91 9.36 -5.56
CA GLU A 102 -12.03 8.98 -4.16
C GLU A 102 -10.76 8.26 -3.73
N LEU A 103 -10.12 8.73 -2.65
CA LEU A 103 -8.99 8.08 -1.99
C LEU A 103 -9.49 7.46 -0.69
N ARG A 104 -9.13 6.21 -0.45
CA ARG A 104 -9.30 5.54 0.85
C ARG A 104 -7.97 5.00 1.32
N LEU A 105 -7.75 5.10 2.61
CA LEU A 105 -6.67 4.44 3.30
C LEU A 105 -7.06 4.19 4.75
N GLU A 106 -6.34 3.29 5.40
CA GLU A 106 -6.41 3.12 6.85
C GLU A 106 -5.07 3.50 7.48
N PHE A 107 -5.14 4.14 8.64
CA PHE A 107 -3.96 4.46 9.43
C PHE A 107 -4.08 3.95 10.86
N LYS A 108 -2.94 3.66 11.48
CA LYS A 108 -2.83 3.35 12.90
C LYS A 108 -1.69 4.20 13.49
N ALA A 109 -2.05 5.09 14.38
CA ALA A 109 -1.13 6.03 15.02
C ALA A 109 -0.61 5.45 16.34
N ALA A 110 0.71 5.46 16.56
CA ALA A 110 1.26 5.26 17.89
C ALA A 110 0.88 6.43 18.81
N VAL A 111 1.03 6.24 20.12
CA VAL A 111 0.79 7.32 21.10
C VAL A 111 1.62 8.56 20.76
N ASN A 112 1.00 9.71 20.71
CA ASN A 112 1.61 10.99 20.32
C ASN A 112 2.15 11.05 18.88
N ALA A 113 1.77 10.12 18.01
CA ALA A 113 2.16 10.19 16.61
C ALA A 113 1.60 11.45 15.94
N ASP A 114 2.43 12.07 15.13
CA ASP A 114 2.09 13.19 14.28
C ASP A 114 2.52 12.89 12.85
N SER A 115 1.62 13.11 11.91
CA SER A 115 1.80 12.79 10.51
C SER A 115 0.85 13.63 9.67
N GLY A 116 0.81 13.37 8.38
CA GLY A 116 -0.09 14.01 7.45
C GLY A 116 -0.33 13.18 6.21
N LEU A 117 -1.48 13.37 5.64
CA LEU A 117 -1.85 12.92 4.30
C LEU A 117 -1.88 14.12 3.38
N PHE A 118 -1.02 14.16 2.38
CA PHE A 118 -1.06 15.20 1.35
C PHE A 118 -1.95 14.76 0.20
N VAL A 119 -2.86 15.65 -0.19
CA VAL A 119 -3.73 15.44 -1.34
C VAL A 119 -3.38 16.49 -2.40
N ARG A 120 -2.72 16.12 -3.45
CA ARG A 120 -2.14 16.97 -4.49
C ARG A 120 -1.10 17.98 -3.99
N LYS A 121 -1.23 18.58 -2.82
CA LYS A 121 -0.26 19.48 -2.19
C LYS A 121 -0.61 19.82 -0.75
N PRO A 122 -1.84 20.29 -0.41
CA PRO A 122 -2.19 20.60 0.97
C PRO A 122 -2.22 19.34 1.82
N GLN A 123 -1.91 19.53 3.09
CA GLN A 123 -1.90 18.49 4.11
C GLN A 123 -3.27 18.40 4.80
N LEU A 124 -3.79 17.19 4.90
CA LEU A 124 -4.77 16.79 5.90
C LEU A 124 -4.01 16.23 7.11
N GLN A 125 -4.24 16.75 8.29
CA GLN A 125 -3.62 16.22 9.51
C GLN A 125 -4.10 14.79 9.78
N VAL A 126 -3.17 13.84 9.85
CA VAL A 126 -3.40 12.44 10.25
C VAL A 126 -2.46 12.13 11.39
N ARG A 127 -3.02 11.86 12.57
CA ARG A 127 -2.24 11.80 13.82
C ARG A 127 -2.99 11.03 14.91
N ASP A 128 -2.36 10.86 16.08
CA ASP A 128 -3.11 10.54 17.29
C ASP A 128 -3.96 11.76 17.70
N TYR A 129 -5.22 11.77 17.29
CA TYR A 129 -6.09 12.94 17.40
C TYR A 129 -6.41 13.37 18.83
N LEU A 130 -6.16 12.52 19.82
CA LEU A 130 -6.42 12.87 21.24
C LEU A 130 -5.38 13.84 21.80
N VAL A 131 -4.20 13.93 21.20
CA VAL A 131 -3.04 14.61 21.78
C VAL A 131 -3.06 16.11 21.57
N ALA A 132 -3.19 16.56 20.31
CA ALA A 132 -3.10 17.98 19.97
C ALA A 132 -3.73 18.30 18.61
N GLY A 133 -3.79 19.59 18.27
CA GLY A 133 -4.24 20.05 16.95
C GLY A 133 -5.74 19.97 16.72
N PRO A 134 -6.18 20.13 15.46
CA PRO A 134 -7.57 19.99 15.07
C PRO A 134 -8.07 18.56 15.28
N TYR A 135 -9.39 18.37 15.24
CA TYR A 135 -10.09 17.08 15.26
C TYR A 135 -10.09 16.33 16.61
N LYS A 136 -9.76 16.97 17.72
CA LYS A 136 -9.81 16.36 19.06
C LYS A 136 -11.21 15.91 19.51
N LYS A 137 -12.26 16.32 18.80
CA LYS A 137 -13.66 16.05 19.15
C LYS A 137 -14.26 14.87 18.41
N LEU A 138 -13.46 14.17 17.60
CA LEU A 138 -13.92 12.97 16.90
C LEU A 138 -14.40 11.91 17.89
N GLN A 139 -15.63 11.44 17.71
CA GLN A 139 -16.24 10.44 18.60
C GLN A 139 -15.93 9.01 18.14
N LYS A 140 -15.63 8.83 16.86
CA LYS A 140 -15.37 7.50 16.25
C LYS A 140 -13.90 7.21 16.04
N TYR A 141 -13.01 8.14 16.39
CA TYR A 141 -11.57 7.88 16.37
C TYR A 141 -11.20 6.79 17.37
N LYS A 142 -10.40 5.84 16.94
CA LYS A 142 -9.92 4.69 17.73
C LYS A 142 -8.43 4.86 17.99
N PRO A 143 -8.02 5.27 19.21
CA PRO A 143 -6.60 5.45 19.53
C PRO A 143 -5.83 4.15 19.39
N GLN A 144 -4.66 4.20 18.75
CA GLN A 144 -3.76 3.07 18.51
C GLN A 144 -4.38 1.86 17.77
N GLU A 145 -5.54 2.07 17.14
CA GLU A 145 -6.21 1.10 16.28
C GLU A 145 -6.30 1.60 14.84
N TRP A 146 -6.79 0.76 13.92
CA TRP A 146 -7.00 1.13 12.54
C TRP A 146 -8.21 2.07 12.39
N ASN A 147 -7.97 3.20 11.72
CA ASN A 147 -8.96 4.22 11.40
C ASN A 147 -8.98 4.47 9.89
N GLU A 148 -10.15 4.57 9.29
CA GLU A 148 -10.30 4.84 7.86
C GLU A 148 -10.34 6.34 7.59
N ILE A 149 -9.53 6.79 6.62
CA ILE A 149 -9.65 8.11 5.98
C ILE A 149 -10.31 7.93 4.61
N VAL A 150 -11.32 8.73 4.34
CA VAL A 150 -11.92 8.86 3.01
C VAL A 150 -11.79 10.30 2.56
N VAL A 151 -11.25 10.49 1.36
CA VAL A 151 -11.12 11.80 0.70
C VAL A 151 -11.84 11.74 -0.64
N VAL A 152 -12.87 12.57 -0.80
CA VAL A 152 -13.62 12.70 -2.06
C VAL A 152 -13.23 14.01 -2.72
N VAL A 153 -12.58 13.92 -3.86
CA VAL A 153 -12.11 15.08 -4.63
C VAL A 153 -13.08 15.38 -5.78
N LYS A 154 -13.54 16.64 -5.85
CA LYS A 154 -14.32 17.18 -6.96
C LYS A 154 -13.69 18.50 -7.41
N GLY A 155 -13.12 18.51 -8.61
CA GLY A 155 -12.34 19.64 -9.10
C GLY A 155 -11.18 19.97 -8.17
N GLN A 156 -11.18 21.17 -7.62
CA GLN A 156 -10.15 21.66 -6.71
C GLN A 156 -10.61 21.72 -5.24
N VAL A 157 -11.51 20.83 -4.86
CA VAL A 157 -12.01 20.74 -3.49
C VAL A 157 -12.09 19.28 -3.06
N ALA A 158 -11.64 18.99 -1.83
CA ALA A 158 -11.80 17.69 -1.20
C ALA A 158 -12.65 17.78 0.06
N HIS A 159 -13.56 16.81 0.20
CA HIS A 159 -14.26 16.50 1.44
C HIS A 159 -13.56 15.33 2.11
N CYS A 160 -13.16 15.47 3.38
CA CYS A 160 -12.34 14.50 4.09
C CYS A 160 -13.03 14.03 5.36
N THR A 161 -13.02 12.72 5.59
CA THR A 161 -13.60 12.12 6.80
C THR A 161 -12.65 11.12 7.46
N CYS A 162 -12.81 10.93 8.78
CA CYS A 162 -12.22 9.83 9.54
C CYS A 162 -13.33 8.99 10.18
N ASN A 163 -13.37 7.69 9.86
CA ASN A 163 -14.44 6.78 10.31
C ASN A 163 -15.86 7.35 10.07
N GLY A 164 -16.02 8.12 8.98
CA GLY A 164 -17.27 8.78 8.60
C GLY A 164 -17.57 10.08 9.35
N GLU A 165 -16.70 10.56 10.24
CA GLU A 165 -16.78 11.91 10.83
C GLU A 165 -15.97 12.90 10.01
N VAL A 166 -16.52 14.09 9.80
CA VAL A 166 -15.90 15.12 8.97
C VAL A 166 -14.64 15.67 9.63
N LEU A 167 -13.54 15.66 8.87
CA LEU A 167 -12.29 16.35 9.19
C LEU A 167 -12.27 17.72 8.51
N GLU A 168 -12.47 17.73 7.18
CA GLU A 168 -12.48 18.93 6.35
C GLU A 168 -13.64 18.89 5.37
N GLU A 169 -14.50 19.90 5.41
CA GLU A 169 -15.64 20.04 4.49
C GLU A 169 -15.18 20.39 3.07
N ALA A 170 -14.14 21.24 2.95
CA ALA A 170 -13.75 21.84 1.68
C ALA A 170 -12.26 22.19 1.64
N LEU A 171 -11.39 21.17 1.75
CA LEU A 171 -9.96 21.35 1.58
C LEU A 171 -9.65 21.81 0.15
N LYS A 172 -8.98 22.97 0.01
CA LYS A 172 -8.63 23.54 -1.30
C LYS A 172 -7.43 22.83 -1.89
N LEU A 173 -7.56 22.41 -3.13
CA LEU A 173 -6.55 21.63 -3.86
C LEU A 173 -6.08 22.37 -5.12
N PRO A 174 -4.84 22.15 -5.60
CA PRO A 174 -4.46 22.46 -6.97
C PRO A 174 -5.14 21.52 -7.96
N GLU A 175 -5.06 21.81 -9.25
CA GLU A 175 -5.67 21.00 -10.32
C GLU A 175 -5.12 19.57 -10.36
N THR A 176 -3.84 19.40 -10.08
CA THR A 176 -3.15 18.11 -10.10
C THR A 176 -2.12 18.01 -8.99
N GLY A 177 -1.70 16.81 -8.69
CA GLY A 177 -0.65 16.51 -7.73
C GLY A 177 -0.68 15.05 -7.31
N GLY A 178 0.35 14.63 -6.59
CA GLY A 178 0.44 13.29 -6.02
C GLY A 178 -0.33 13.14 -4.71
N ILE A 179 -0.30 11.94 -4.18
CA ILE A 179 -0.67 11.61 -2.80
C ILE A 179 0.64 11.49 -2.00
N GLY A 180 0.68 12.08 -0.81
CA GLY A 180 1.88 12.04 0.03
C GLY A 180 1.56 11.61 1.46
N LEU A 181 2.51 10.95 2.10
CA LEU A 181 2.48 10.57 3.51
C LEU A 181 3.61 11.30 4.23
N GLU A 182 3.33 11.83 5.40
CA GLU A 182 4.35 12.52 6.21
C GLU A 182 4.94 11.59 7.26
N ALA A 183 6.22 11.74 7.52
CA ALA A 183 6.91 11.20 8.68
C ALA A 183 7.40 12.36 9.54
N ASP A 184 6.71 12.63 10.64
CA ASP A 184 7.11 13.66 11.61
C ASP A 184 7.49 12.99 12.93
N ARG A 185 6.56 12.68 13.80
CA ARG A 185 6.80 12.23 15.17
C ARG A 185 6.11 10.91 15.45
N ALA A 186 6.85 9.98 16.07
CA ALA A 186 6.44 8.63 16.42
C ALA A 186 6.10 7.75 15.20
N GLU A 187 5.64 6.54 15.43
CA GLU A 187 5.32 5.56 14.39
C GLU A 187 3.90 5.75 13.87
N MET A 188 3.73 5.57 12.57
CA MET A 188 2.46 5.59 11.89
C MET A 188 2.41 4.47 10.86
N ASP A 189 1.41 3.63 10.91
CA ASP A 189 1.18 2.60 9.90
C ASP A 189 0.09 3.05 8.92
N TYR A 190 0.28 2.78 7.63
CA TYR A 190 -0.70 3.03 6.58
C TYR A 190 -0.95 1.77 5.76
N ARG A 191 -2.22 1.40 5.52
CA ARG A 191 -2.60 0.26 4.69
C ARG A 191 -3.84 0.56 3.84
N ASN A 192 -4.17 -0.37 2.92
CA ASN A 192 -5.35 -0.27 2.06
C ASN A 192 -5.41 1.06 1.28
N ILE A 193 -4.22 1.60 0.90
CA ILE A 193 -4.10 2.87 0.19
C ILE A 193 -4.55 2.66 -1.25
N ARG A 194 -5.71 3.19 -1.61
CA ARG A 194 -6.33 2.98 -2.91
C ARG A 194 -7.10 4.19 -3.40
N VAL A 195 -7.14 4.36 -4.72
CA VAL A 195 -7.83 5.45 -5.41
C VAL A 195 -8.81 4.88 -6.42
N LYS A 196 -9.97 5.50 -6.53
CA LYS A 196 -10.94 5.30 -7.62
C LYS A 196 -11.12 6.62 -8.32
N GLU A 197 -10.64 6.72 -9.56
CA GLU A 197 -10.84 7.91 -10.38
C GLU A 197 -12.26 7.93 -10.96
N ALA A 198 -12.84 9.12 -11.08
CA ALA A 198 -14.08 9.29 -11.82
C ALA A 198 -13.84 9.00 -13.32
N PRO A 199 -14.81 8.43 -14.01
CA PRO A 199 -14.76 8.12 -15.43
C PRO A 199 -14.57 9.37 -16.32
#